data_143d695f6fd3c43c1ae94f37e0088ba4
#
_entry.id   143d695f6fd3c43c1ae94f37e0088ba4
#
_cell.length_a   1.000
_cell.length_b   1.000
_cell.length_c   1.000
_cell.angle_alpha   90.00
_cell.angle_beta   90.00
_cell.angle_gamma   90.00
#
_symmetry.space_group_name_H-M   'P 1'
#
loop_
_entity.id
_entity.type
_entity.pdbx_description
1 polymer ?
#
loop_
_entity_poly.entity_id
_entity_poly.type
_entity_poly.pdbx_seq_one_letter_code
_entity_poly.pdbx_strand_id
1 'polypeptide(L)'
;MAYTRLSAAEAAAMINDQDTIGLSGFTPNGVPKATFRELSKRAVAEHEAGRPFQVGILTGASTSQSIEGDMAAAHAIKFRAPFSTNKDFRTHTNLGEIDYEDMHLGHMAERLRRGFYGEIDLAIIEVSDLEEGETTCKAFLTSAGGIVPTIVRLAKKVLIEKNTFHSPASRYLHDVYEIAECPFRTPIPILNVGDRIGKEYVEIDARKIVGVVECNIPEEARAFKPLDPVTEQMGHNVADFLVSDLKKGHIPPQFLPLQSGVGVTSNAVLEALGQNPNVPVFSVY
;
A
#
# COMPACT_ATOMS: atom_id res chain seq x y z
N MET A 1 3.80 4.86 -27.48
CA MET A 1 3.20 3.53 -27.78
C MET A 1 2.23 3.21 -26.66
N ALA A 2 1.07 2.65 -26.96
CA ALA A 2 0.18 2.18 -25.91
C ALA A 2 0.71 0.86 -25.34
N TYR A 3 0.74 0.71 -24.02
CA TYR A 3 1.14 -0.54 -23.37
C TYR A 3 0.11 -1.64 -23.62
N THR A 4 0.57 -2.90 -23.63
CA THR A 4 -0.32 -4.06 -23.81
C THR A 4 -1.39 -4.08 -22.72
N ARG A 5 -2.66 -4.16 -23.13
CA ARG A 5 -3.78 -4.37 -22.19
C ARG A 5 -3.97 -5.86 -21.99
N LEU A 6 -4.03 -6.27 -20.73
CA LEU A 6 -4.19 -7.66 -20.30
C LEU A 6 -5.43 -7.81 -19.44
N SER A 7 -6.06 -8.96 -19.54
CA SER A 7 -6.98 -9.42 -18.51
C SER A 7 -6.19 -9.81 -17.25
N ALA A 8 -6.85 -9.83 -16.09
CA ALA A 8 -6.23 -10.28 -14.85
C ALA A 8 -5.71 -11.73 -14.93
N ALA A 9 -6.42 -12.58 -15.69
CA ALA A 9 -6.01 -13.97 -15.91
C ALA A 9 -4.73 -14.08 -16.78
N GLU A 10 -4.64 -13.28 -17.85
CA GLU A 10 -3.41 -13.22 -18.67
C GLU A 10 -2.24 -12.67 -17.86
N ALA A 11 -2.47 -11.67 -17.02
CA ALA A 11 -1.46 -11.13 -16.12
C ALA A 11 -0.98 -12.19 -15.10
N ALA A 12 -1.92 -12.90 -14.47
CA ALA A 12 -1.60 -13.99 -13.56
C ALA A 12 -0.84 -15.14 -14.25
N ALA A 13 -1.13 -15.40 -15.54
CA ALA A 13 -0.42 -16.43 -16.32
C ALA A 13 1.05 -16.09 -16.61
N MET A 14 1.45 -14.82 -16.53
CA MET A 14 2.84 -14.38 -16.73
C MET A 14 3.74 -14.65 -15.52
N ILE A 15 3.18 -14.95 -14.36
CA ILE A 15 3.90 -15.19 -13.10
C ILE A 15 4.35 -16.64 -13.06
N ASN A 16 5.63 -16.89 -12.83
CA ASN A 16 6.18 -18.24 -12.77
C ASN A 16 6.25 -18.75 -11.33
N ASP A 17 6.33 -20.09 -11.20
CA ASP A 17 6.70 -20.69 -9.93
C ASP A 17 8.05 -20.15 -9.47
N GLN A 18 8.17 -19.86 -8.17
CA GLN A 18 9.33 -19.29 -7.50
C GLN A 18 9.65 -17.82 -7.80
N ASP A 19 8.86 -17.10 -8.62
CA ASP A 19 9.06 -15.67 -8.81
C ASP A 19 9.00 -14.91 -7.47
N THR A 20 9.81 -13.87 -7.36
CA THR A 20 9.74 -12.89 -6.26
C THR A 20 8.99 -11.65 -6.74
N ILE A 21 7.87 -11.36 -6.09
CA ILE A 21 6.95 -10.30 -6.48
C ILE A 21 7.03 -9.14 -5.48
N GLY A 22 7.27 -7.94 -5.99
CA GLY A 22 7.17 -6.69 -5.22
C GLY A 22 5.81 -6.02 -5.42
N LEU A 23 5.18 -5.52 -4.35
CA LEU A 23 3.81 -4.98 -4.41
C LEU A 23 3.69 -3.56 -3.89
N SER A 24 2.73 -2.82 -4.46
CA SER A 24 2.24 -1.56 -3.91
C SER A 24 1.34 -1.76 -2.68
N GLY A 25 0.97 -0.65 -2.06
CA GLY A 25 -0.03 -0.58 -1.03
C GLY A 25 0.51 -0.38 0.39
N PHE A 26 -0.41 0.01 1.24
CA PHE A 26 -0.23 0.12 2.69
C PHE A 26 -1.49 -0.37 3.39
N THR A 27 -1.36 -1.34 4.32
CA THR A 27 -2.51 -2.06 4.85
C THR A 27 -3.37 -2.61 3.69
N PRO A 28 -4.70 -2.67 3.70
CA PRO A 28 -5.47 -3.19 2.57
C PRO A 28 -5.68 -2.18 1.42
N ASN A 29 -5.05 -1.01 1.47
CA ASN A 29 -5.27 0.06 0.50
C ASN A 29 -4.16 0.13 -0.54
N GLY A 30 -4.52 0.42 -1.79
CA GLY A 30 -3.57 0.55 -2.90
C GLY A 30 -2.88 -0.75 -3.30
N VAL A 31 -3.50 -1.89 -3.04
CA VAL A 31 -2.97 -3.22 -3.36
C VAL A 31 -3.54 -3.74 -4.68
N PRO A 32 -2.74 -4.43 -5.52
CA PRO A 32 -3.22 -5.01 -6.77
C PRO A 32 -4.09 -6.24 -6.50
N LYS A 33 -5.41 -6.09 -6.65
CA LYS A 33 -6.41 -7.10 -6.26
C LYS A 33 -6.80 -8.04 -7.40
N ALA A 34 -6.96 -7.50 -8.61
CA ALA A 34 -7.48 -8.28 -9.74
C ALA A 34 -6.53 -9.40 -10.15
N THR A 35 -5.25 -9.10 -10.30
CA THR A 35 -4.23 -10.07 -10.68
C THR A 35 -4.08 -11.15 -9.61
N PHE A 36 -4.08 -10.80 -8.32
CA PHE A 36 -3.90 -11.78 -7.23
C PHE A 36 -5.10 -12.69 -7.05
N ARG A 37 -6.32 -12.23 -7.29
CA ARG A 37 -7.51 -13.08 -7.30
C ARG A 37 -7.45 -14.16 -8.38
N GLU A 38 -6.91 -13.85 -9.56
CA GLU A 38 -6.71 -14.86 -10.60
C GLU A 38 -5.48 -15.73 -10.32
N LEU A 39 -4.43 -15.17 -9.69
CA LEU A 39 -3.23 -15.92 -9.33
C LEU A 39 -3.53 -17.00 -8.28
N SER A 40 -4.34 -16.70 -7.28
CA SER A 40 -4.75 -17.69 -6.27
C SER A 40 -5.56 -18.83 -6.87
N LYS A 41 -6.49 -18.54 -7.81
CA LYS A 41 -7.22 -19.58 -8.54
C LYS A 41 -6.30 -20.46 -9.39
N ARG A 42 -5.33 -19.82 -10.07
CA ARG A 42 -4.32 -20.55 -10.85
C ARG A 42 -3.48 -21.44 -9.95
N ALA A 43 -3.03 -20.95 -8.79
CA ALA A 43 -2.24 -21.74 -7.86
C ALA A 43 -2.99 -23.01 -7.41
N VAL A 44 -4.27 -22.89 -7.08
CA VAL A 44 -5.11 -24.06 -6.74
C VAL A 44 -5.15 -25.05 -7.92
N ALA A 45 -5.39 -24.58 -9.14
CA ALA A 45 -5.43 -25.44 -10.33
C ALA A 45 -4.07 -26.12 -10.63
N GLU A 46 -2.93 -25.43 -10.40
CA GLU A 46 -1.60 -26.02 -10.51
C GLU A 46 -1.41 -27.16 -9.50
N HIS A 47 -1.79 -26.93 -8.24
CA HIS A 47 -1.67 -27.94 -7.18
C HIS A 47 -2.60 -29.14 -7.41
N GLU A 48 -3.85 -28.93 -7.86
CA GLU A 48 -4.77 -30.01 -8.23
C GLU A 48 -4.23 -30.86 -9.39
N ALA A 49 -3.43 -30.24 -10.28
CA ALA A 49 -2.74 -30.93 -11.37
C ALA A 49 -1.40 -31.55 -10.96
N GLY A 50 -1.05 -31.52 -9.66
CA GLY A 50 0.19 -32.07 -9.11
C GLY A 50 1.44 -31.26 -9.44
N ARG A 51 1.31 -30.01 -9.86
CA ARG A 51 2.42 -29.09 -10.13
C ARG A 51 2.64 -28.13 -8.98
N PRO A 52 3.89 -27.93 -8.53
CA PRO A 52 4.19 -26.94 -7.49
C PRO A 52 3.97 -25.52 -8.05
N PHE A 53 3.47 -24.63 -7.21
CA PHE A 53 3.35 -23.22 -7.53
C PHE A 53 3.38 -22.37 -6.25
N GLN A 54 4.47 -21.65 -6.05
CA GLN A 54 4.61 -20.71 -4.93
C GLN A 54 5.43 -19.50 -5.36
N VAL A 55 5.14 -18.34 -4.77
CA VAL A 55 5.86 -17.09 -5.02
C VAL A 55 6.34 -16.45 -3.72
N GLY A 56 7.43 -15.69 -3.80
CA GLY A 56 7.85 -14.79 -2.74
C GLY A 56 7.13 -13.44 -2.87
N ILE A 57 6.68 -12.86 -1.74
CA ILE A 57 5.97 -11.58 -1.73
C ILE A 57 6.70 -10.57 -0.86
N LEU A 58 7.10 -9.45 -1.46
CA LEU A 58 7.79 -8.34 -0.82
C LEU A 58 6.96 -7.07 -0.93
N THR A 59 6.72 -6.39 0.19
CA THR A 59 5.91 -5.16 0.21
C THR A 59 6.50 -4.11 1.15
N GLY A 60 5.89 -2.93 1.22
CA GLY A 60 6.15 -1.99 2.31
C GLY A 60 5.43 -2.42 3.59
N ALA A 61 4.12 -2.37 3.57
CA ALA A 61 3.27 -2.77 4.71
C ALA A 61 1.87 -3.18 4.23
N SER A 62 1.74 -3.58 2.97
CA SER A 62 0.45 -4.01 2.45
C SER A 62 0.03 -5.34 3.06
N THR A 63 -1.24 -5.47 3.36
CA THR A 63 -1.89 -6.67 3.89
C THR A 63 -3.33 -6.68 3.43
N SER A 64 -3.76 -7.74 2.76
CA SER A 64 -5.11 -7.82 2.21
C SER A 64 -5.60 -9.27 2.14
N GLN A 65 -6.90 -9.44 1.92
CA GLN A 65 -7.44 -10.78 1.73
C GLN A 65 -6.97 -11.39 0.41
N SER A 66 -7.03 -10.63 -0.68
CA SER A 66 -6.66 -11.14 -2.01
C SER A 66 -5.18 -11.51 -2.15
N ILE A 67 -4.27 -10.77 -1.48
CA ILE A 67 -2.82 -11.03 -1.58
C ILE A 67 -2.39 -12.11 -0.59
N GLU A 68 -2.77 -11.99 0.67
CA GLU A 68 -2.24 -12.83 1.73
C GLU A 68 -3.20 -13.96 2.11
N GLY A 69 -4.49 -13.63 2.28
CA GLY A 69 -5.47 -14.61 2.70
C GLY A 69 -5.69 -15.68 1.64
N ASP A 70 -6.07 -15.27 0.45
CA ASP A 70 -6.41 -16.19 -0.65
C ASP A 70 -5.17 -16.95 -1.15
N MET A 71 -4.00 -16.28 -1.22
CA MET A 71 -2.76 -16.92 -1.61
C MET A 71 -2.23 -17.90 -0.55
N ALA A 72 -2.39 -17.60 0.75
CA ALA A 72 -2.04 -18.54 1.82
C ALA A 72 -2.97 -19.76 1.80
N ALA A 73 -4.28 -19.55 1.66
CA ALA A 73 -5.26 -20.63 1.54
C ALA A 73 -5.01 -21.51 0.30
N ALA A 74 -4.45 -20.94 -0.76
CA ALA A 74 -4.01 -21.65 -1.95
C ALA A 74 -2.63 -22.31 -1.80
N HIS A 75 -1.96 -22.22 -0.64
CA HIS A 75 -0.58 -22.69 -0.41
C HIS A 75 0.44 -22.13 -1.41
N ALA A 76 0.21 -20.90 -1.88
CA ALA A 76 0.95 -20.29 -2.98
C ALA A 76 1.99 -19.25 -2.52
N ILE A 77 2.25 -19.12 -1.23
CA ILE A 77 3.27 -18.23 -0.67
C ILE A 77 4.42 -19.05 -0.11
N LYS A 78 5.63 -18.88 -0.66
CA LYS A 78 6.85 -19.48 -0.11
C LYS A 78 7.51 -18.59 0.95
N PHE A 79 7.52 -17.27 0.70
CA PHE A 79 8.18 -16.26 1.55
C PHE A 79 7.39 -14.96 1.57
N ARG A 80 7.38 -14.28 2.72
CA ARG A 80 6.72 -12.99 2.89
C ARG A 80 7.49 -12.07 3.85
N ALA A 81 7.67 -10.82 3.46
CA ALA A 81 8.18 -9.72 4.29
C ALA A 81 7.52 -8.39 3.91
N PRO A 82 7.48 -7.40 4.81
CA PRO A 82 7.99 -7.35 6.20
C PRO A 82 6.91 -7.50 7.27
N PHE A 83 5.61 -7.49 6.90
CA PHE A 83 4.52 -7.33 7.85
C PHE A 83 3.22 -7.95 7.32
N SER A 84 2.45 -8.58 8.19
CA SER A 84 1.10 -9.04 7.90
C SER A 84 0.18 -9.01 9.12
N THR A 85 -1.09 -8.67 8.89
CA THR A 85 -2.17 -8.77 9.88
C THR A 85 -3.28 -9.73 9.45
N ASN A 86 -3.14 -10.37 8.29
CA ASN A 86 -4.14 -11.30 7.78
C ASN A 86 -4.19 -12.56 8.64
N LYS A 87 -5.40 -13.02 8.98
CA LYS A 87 -5.60 -14.18 9.88
C LYS A 87 -5.21 -15.49 9.20
N ASP A 88 -5.59 -15.67 7.95
CA ASP A 88 -5.33 -16.92 7.22
C ASP A 88 -3.83 -17.07 6.97
N PHE A 89 -3.18 -16.01 6.52
CA PHE A 89 -1.73 -15.96 6.39
C PHE A 89 -1.02 -16.34 7.70
N ARG A 90 -1.43 -15.76 8.83
CA ARG A 90 -0.83 -16.05 10.13
C ARG A 90 -1.03 -17.51 10.54
N THR A 91 -2.16 -18.12 10.21
CA THR A 91 -2.40 -19.53 10.46
C THR A 91 -1.38 -20.39 9.73
N HIS A 92 -1.20 -20.19 8.43
CA HIS A 92 -0.24 -20.95 7.62
C HIS A 92 1.23 -20.69 8.01
N THR A 93 1.56 -19.46 8.40
CA THR A 93 2.88 -19.11 8.94
C THR A 93 3.16 -19.86 10.25
N ASN A 94 2.19 -19.91 11.17
CA ASN A 94 2.34 -20.63 12.46
C ASN A 94 2.45 -22.15 12.28
N LEU A 95 1.95 -22.70 11.18
CA LEU A 95 2.12 -24.10 10.80
C LEU A 95 3.49 -24.38 10.16
N GLY A 96 4.30 -23.35 9.89
CA GLY A 96 5.59 -23.48 9.22
C GLY A 96 5.49 -23.70 7.72
N GLU A 97 4.37 -23.36 7.10
CA GLU A 97 4.13 -23.51 5.66
C GLU A 97 4.61 -22.31 4.85
N ILE A 98 4.84 -21.18 5.51
CA ILE A 98 5.30 -19.93 4.88
C ILE A 98 6.50 -19.40 5.65
N ASP A 99 7.61 -19.14 4.96
CA ASP A 99 8.74 -18.43 5.52
C ASP A 99 8.37 -16.95 5.69
N TYR A 100 8.44 -16.43 6.90
CA TYR A 100 8.03 -15.08 7.22
C TYR A 100 9.12 -14.32 7.97
N GLU A 101 9.44 -13.14 7.49
CA GLU A 101 10.33 -12.21 8.19
C GLU A 101 9.56 -10.94 8.56
N ASP A 102 9.42 -10.70 9.88
CA ASP A 102 8.90 -9.46 10.44
C ASP A 102 10.03 -8.45 10.66
N MET A 103 9.79 -7.19 10.33
CA MET A 103 10.76 -6.13 10.56
C MET A 103 10.11 -4.75 10.65
N HIS A 104 10.87 -3.80 11.14
CA HIS A 104 10.50 -2.39 11.06
C HIS A 104 10.26 -1.97 9.61
N LEU A 105 9.08 -1.42 9.30
CA LEU A 105 8.67 -1.05 7.93
C LEU A 105 9.66 -0.10 7.26
N GLY A 106 10.23 0.83 8.03
CA GLY A 106 11.25 1.77 7.55
C GLY A 106 12.54 1.13 7.05
N HIS A 107 12.84 -0.12 7.43
CA HIS A 107 14.03 -0.83 6.97
C HIS A 107 13.82 -1.57 5.65
N MET A 108 12.58 -1.87 5.28
CA MET A 108 12.29 -2.72 4.13
C MET A 108 12.85 -2.18 2.82
N ALA A 109 12.57 -0.91 2.52
CA ALA A 109 13.07 -0.28 1.30
C ALA A 109 14.61 -0.27 1.23
N GLU A 110 15.28 0.00 2.36
CA GLU A 110 16.73 -0.02 2.42
C GLU A 110 17.31 -1.42 2.21
N ARG A 111 16.73 -2.44 2.83
CA ARG A 111 17.17 -3.83 2.65
C ARG A 111 16.99 -4.31 1.21
N LEU A 112 15.88 -3.94 0.57
CA LEU A 112 15.68 -4.21 -0.86
C LEU A 112 16.78 -3.56 -1.72
N ARG A 113 17.08 -2.28 -1.48
CA ARG A 113 18.11 -1.56 -2.22
C ARG A 113 19.51 -2.14 -2.02
N ARG A 114 19.76 -2.77 -0.87
CA ARG A 114 21.02 -3.46 -0.55
C ARG A 114 21.06 -4.92 -1.02
N GLY A 115 19.99 -5.41 -1.65
CA GLY A 115 19.96 -6.75 -2.23
C GLY A 115 19.79 -7.90 -1.23
N PHE A 116 19.32 -7.65 0.00
CA PHE A 116 19.15 -8.70 1.02
C PHE A 116 18.15 -9.80 0.60
N TYR A 117 17.19 -9.47 -0.25
CA TYR A 117 16.17 -10.40 -0.73
C TYR A 117 16.39 -10.89 -2.15
N GLY A 118 17.58 -10.58 -2.73
CA GLY A 118 17.85 -10.89 -4.11
C GLY A 118 17.10 -10.01 -5.10
N GLU A 119 16.84 -10.56 -6.27
CA GLU A 119 16.18 -9.85 -7.37
C GLU A 119 14.64 -9.89 -7.21
N ILE A 120 13.97 -8.83 -7.63
CA ILE A 120 12.52 -8.78 -7.79
C ILE A 120 12.22 -9.09 -9.25
N ASP A 121 11.56 -10.22 -9.52
CA ASP A 121 11.25 -10.65 -10.89
C ASP A 121 10.13 -9.80 -11.49
N LEU A 122 9.09 -9.48 -10.70
CA LEU A 122 7.95 -8.70 -11.12
C LEU A 122 7.50 -7.73 -10.03
N ALA A 123 7.35 -6.46 -10.38
CA ALA A 123 6.58 -5.51 -9.58
C ALA A 123 5.13 -5.51 -10.07
N ILE A 124 4.16 -5.60 -9.16
CA ILE A 124 2.74 -5.41 -9.47
C ILE A 124 2.25 -4.22 -8.64
N ILE A 125 1.81 -3.17 -9.30
CA ILE A 125 1.42 -1.93 -8.63
C ILE A 125 0.02 -1.50 -9.02
N GLU A 126 -0.77 -1.07 -8.04
CA GLU A 126 -2.06 -0.44 -8.27
C GLU A 126 -1.90 1.06 -8.50
N VAL A 127 -2.59 1.59 -9.51
CA VAL A 127 -2.60 3.01 -9.86
C VAL A 127 -4.02 3.51 -10.09
N SER A 128 -4.27 4.79 -9.81
CA SER A 128 -5.52 5.46 -10.17
C SER A 128 -5.51 5.94 -11.62
N ASP A 129 -4.32 6.31 -12.11
CA ASP A 129 -4.12 6.78 -13.48
C ASP A 129 -2.67 6.56 -13.93
N LEU A 130 -2.42 6.66 -15.24
CA LEU A 130 -1.08 6.59 -15.80
C LEU A 130 -0.96 7.49 -17.03
N GLU A 131 0.23 8.06 -17.21
CA GLU A 131 0.61 8.77 -18.43
C GLU A 131 1.67 7.93 -19.13
N GLU A 132 1.26 7.33 -20.25
CA GLU A 132 2.12 6.46 -21.05
C GLU A 132 3.10 7.29 -21.88
N GLY A 133 4.39 6.97 -21.79
CA GLY A 133 5.45 7.59 -22.58
C GLY A 133 6.35 6.54 -23.24
N GLU A 134 7.15 6.96 -24.19
CA GLU A 134 8.05 6.06 -24.94
C GLU A 134 9.20 5.55 -24.09
N THR A 135 9.74 6.39 -23.22
CA THR A 135 10.88 6.06 -22.36
C THR A 135 10.48 5.93 -20.89
N THR A 136 9.49 6.69 -20.46
CA THR A 136 9.08 6.80 -19.06
C THR A 136 7.56 6.83 -18.95
N CYS A 137 7.01 6.03 -18.06
CA CYS A 137 5.62 6.08 -17.63
C CYS A 137 5.53 6.84 -16.31
N LYS A 138 4.54 7.72 -16.17
CA LYS A 138 4.17 8.31 -14.89
C LYS A 138 2.98 7.54 -14.32
N ALA A 139 3.19 6.90 -13.19
CA ALA A 139 2.20 6.11 -12.49
C ALA A 139 1.66 6.89 -11.29
N PHE A 140 0.38 7.24 -11.31
CA PHE A 140 -0.30 7.94 -10.22
C PHE A 140 -0.93 6.90 -9.29
N LEU A 141 -0.42 6.83 -8.06
CA LEU A 141 -0.85 5.83 -7.09
C LEU A 141 -2.29 6.09 -6.64
N THR A 142 -2.91 5.10 -6.04
CA THR A 142 -4.27 5.18 -5.47
C THR A 142 -4.25 5.81 -4.07
N SER A 143 -4.96 5.25 -3.11
CA SER A 143 -5.03 5.75 -1.74
C SER A 143 -3.73 5.53 -0.95
N ALA A 144 -2.90 4.56 -1.35
CA ALA A 144 -1.64 4.25 -0.68
C ALA A 144 -0.61 3.66 -1.66
N GLY A 145 0.66 4.04 -1.48
CA GLY A 145 1.75 3.59 -2.35
C GLY A 145 2.75 2.63 -1.70
N GLY A 146 2.95 2.73 -0.40
CA GLY A 146 4.00 1.97 0.27
C GLY A 146 5.40 2.32 -0.24
N ILE A 147 6.17 1.31 -0.61
CA ILE A 147 7.56 1.46 -1.10
C ILE A 147 7.68 1.32 -2.63
N VAL A 148 6.62 1.67 -3.36
CA VAL A 148 6.54 1.52 -4.83
C VAL A 148 7.77 2.07 -5.57
N PRO A 149 8.30 3.29 -5.28
CA PRO A 149 9.46 3.80 -5.98
C PRO A 149 10.66 2.83 -5.94
N THR A 150 10.93 2.26 -4.78
CA THR A 150 12.00 1.26 -4.62
C THR A 150 11.71 -0.02 -5.40
N ILE A 151 10.48 -0.54 -5.32
CA ILE A 151 10.09 -1.80 -5.96
C ILE A 151 10.19 -1.70 -7.48
N VAL A 152 9.60 -0.68 -8.11
CA VAL A 152 9.62 -0.54 -9.57
C VAL A 152 11.03 -0.27 -10.12
N ARG A 153 11.87 0.41 -9.33
CA ARG A 153 13.27 0.64 -9.69
C ARG A 153 14.06 -0.68 -9.71
N LEU A 154 13.86 -1.55 -8.74
CA LEU A 154 14.62 -2.79 -8.59
C LEU A 154 14.08 -3.95 -9.41
N ALA A 155 12.77 -3.99 -9.67
CA ALA A 155 12.15 -5.09 -10.41
C ALA A 155 12.67 -5.18 -11.86
N LYS A 156 12.76 -6.43 -12.35
CA LYS A 156 13.07 -6.73 -13.76
C LYS A 156 11.93 -6.30 -14.68
N LYS A 157 10.70 -6.52 -14.25
CA LYS A 157 9.46 -6.25 -14.98
C LYS A 157 8.45 -5.53 -14.09
N VAL A 158 7.55 -4.79 -14.69
CA VAL A 158 6.47 -4.07 -13.98
C VAL A 158 5.13 -4.37 -14.67
N LEU A 159 4.18 -4.86 -13.90
CA LEU A 159 2.78 -4.98 -14.27
C LEU A 159 2.00 -3.88 -13.56
N ILE A 160 1.16 -3.17 -14.29
CA ILE A 160 0.34 -2.09 -13.75
C ILE A 160 -1.11 -2.56 -13.65
N GLU A 161 -1.72 -2.43 -12.48
CA GLU A 161 -3.15 -2.62 -12.29
C GLU A 161 -3.81 -1.24 -12.15
N LYS A 162 -4.47 -0.76 -13.22
CA LYS A 162 -5.20 0.51 -13.23
C LYS A 162 -6.59 0.29 -12.66
N ASN A 163 -6.81 0.81 -11.45
CA ASN A 163 -8.08 0.66 -10.76
C ASN A 163 -8.93 1.92 -10.88
N THR A 164 -9.95 1.87 -11.73
CA THR A 164 -10.86 2.99 -12.01
C THR A 164 -11.89 3.25 -10.90
N PHE A 165 -11.90 2.45 -9.85
CA PHE A 165 -12.64 2.75 -8.62
C PHE A 165 -12.15 4.04 -7.98
N HIS A 166 -10.86 4.32 -8.07
CA HIS A 166 -10.27 5.55 -7.55
C HIS A 166 -10.42 6.69 -8.56
N SER A 167 -10.78 7.86 -8.06
CA SER A 167 -10.82 9.06 -8.88
C SER A 167 -9.43 9.42 -9.42
N PRO A 168 -9.29 9.86 -10.68
CA PRO A 168 -8.04 10.43 -11.17
C PRO A 168 -7.51 11.62 -10.35
N ALA A 169 -8.37 12.29 -9.57
CA ALA A 169 -7.97 13.33 -8.63
C ALA A 169 -7.07 12.80 -7.49
N SER A 170 -7.01 11.48 -7.27
CA SER A 170 -6.08 10.85 -6.32
C SER A 170 -4.62 11.18 -6.62
N ARG A 171 -4.28 11.58 -7.85
CA ARG A 171 -2.92 11.99 -8.22
C ARG A 171 -2.34 13.10 -7.33
N TYR A 172 -3.18 13.94 -6.75
CA TYR A 172 -2.75 15.04 -5.88
C TYR A 172 -2.50 14.64 -4.42
N LEU A 173 -2.79 13.39 -4.04
CA LEU A 173 -2.63 12.91 -2.66
C LEU A 173 -1.17 12.62 -2.31
N HIS A 174 -0.34 12.28 -3.28
CA HIS A 174 1.01 11.81 -3.05
C HIS A 174 2.06 12.91 -3.24
N ASP A 175 3.13 12.81 -2.45
CA ASP A 175 4.36 13.57 -2.56
C ASP A 175 5.53 12.58 -2.56
N VAL A 176 5.81 12.00 -3.73
CA VAL A 176 6.77 10.91 -3.91
C VAL A 176 8.17 11.46 -3.94
N TYR A 177 8.94 11.22 -2.88
CA TYR A 177 10.33 11.62 -2.76
C TYR A 177 11.23 10.43 -2.47
N GLU A 178 12.21 10.19 -3.31
CA GLU A 178 13.23 9.16 -3.09
C GLU A 178 14.48 9.76 -2.46
N ILE A 179 14.84 9.25 -1.29
CA ILE A 179 16.07 9.63 -0.61
C ILE A 179 17.27 9.08 -1.39
N ALA A 180 18.31 9.90 -1.55
CA ALA A 180 19.57 9.47 -2.17
C ALA A 180 20.21 8.31 -1.39
N GLU A 181 20.94 7.46 -2.10
CA GLU A 181 21.69 6.35 -1.47
C GLU A 181 22.91 6.86 -0.69
N CYS A 182 23.29 6.10 0.33
CA CYS A 182 24.54 6.35 1.04
C CYS A 182 25.74 6.24 0.07
N PRO A 183 26.76 7.11 0.18
CA PRO A 183 26.97 8.13 1.21
C PRO A 183 26.38 9.51 0.86
N PHE A 184 25.59 9.63 -0.21
CA PHE A 184 25.12 10.91 -0.77
C PHE A 184 23.81 11.42 -0.14
N ARG A 185 23.40 10.86 0.99
CA ARG A 185 22.19 11.30 1.71
C ARG A 185 22.34 12.71 2.24
N THR A 186 21.31 13.51 2.00
CA THR A 186 21.14 14.84 2.59
C THR A 186 19.87 14.86 3.45
N PRO A 187 19.73 15.81 4.38
CA PRO A 187 18.47 16.02 5.08
C PRO A 187 17.32 16.21 4.09
N ILE A 188 16.15 15.64 4.39
CA ILE A 188 14.94 15.85 3.59
C ILE A 188 14.61 17.36 3.64
N PRO A 189 14.42 18.05 2.49
CA PRO A 189 14.30 19.50 2.44
C PRO A 189 12.88 19.99 2.78
N ILE A 190 12.30 19.51 3.89
CA ILE A 190 11.03 19.99 4.44
C ILE A 190 11.33 21.05 5.48
N LEU A 191 10.92 22.29 5.22
CA LEU A 191 11.13 23.43 6.11
C LEU A 191 9.83 23.94 6.72
N ASN A 192 8.71 23.74 6.02
CA ASN A 192 7.37 24.18 6.46
C ASN A 192 6.39 23.02 6.40
N VAL A 193 5.30 23.11 7.16
CA VAL A 193 4.28 22.05 7.28
C VAL A 193 3.62 21.70 5.94
N GLY A 194 3.48 22.68 5.04
CA GLY A 194 2.84 22.49 3.74
C GLY A 194 3.80 22.21 2.57
N ASP A 195 5.09 22.01 2.84
CA ASP A 195 6.07 21.80 1.75
C ASP A 195 5.81 20.49 1.03
N ARG A 196 5.79 20.56 -0.30
CA ARG A 196 5.80 19.42 -1.20
C ARG A 196 7.14 19.40 -1.91
N ILE A 197 7.87 18.30 -1.78
CA ILE A 197 9.28 18.21 -2.21
C ILE A 197 9.50 17.16 -3.29
N GLY A 198 8.50 16.33 -3.53
CA GLY A 198 8.54 15.22 -4.48
C GLY A 198 7.64 15.43 -5.69
N LYS A 199 7.24 14.33 -6.28
CA LYS A 199 6.38 14.25 -7.45
C LYS A 199 5.03 13.66 -7.07
N GLU A 200 3.99 13.97 -7.84
CA GLU A 200 2.66 13.38 -7.68
C GLU A 200 2.58 11.94 -8.21
N TYR A 201 3.65 11.44 -8.82
CA TYR A 201 3.71 10.17 -9.53
C TYR A 201 5.03 9.43 -9.27
N VAL A 202 5.00 8.15 -9.54
CA VAL A 202 6.20 7.31 -9.62
C VAL A 202 6.62 7.21 -11.09
N GLU A 203 7.92 7.43 -11.37
CA GLU A 203 8.49 7.25 -12.71
C GLU A 203 8.90 5.78 -12.89
N ILE A 204 8.47 5.20 -14.00
CA ILE A 204 8.79 3.82 -14.37
C ILE A 204 9.43 3.81 -15.76
N ASP A 205 10.55 3.12 -15.90
CA ASP A 205 11.15 2.86 -17.22
C ASP A 205 10.13 2.08 -18.07
N ALA A 206 9.70 2.69 -19.17
CA ALA A 206 8.68 2.13 -20.07
C ALA A 206 9.04 0.73 -20.60
N ARG A 207 10.35 0.41 -20.71
CA ARG A 207 10.84 -0.89 -21.17
C ARG A 207 10.57 -2.02 -20.19
N LYS A 208 10.38 -1.71 -18.91
CA LYS A 208 10.05 -2.70 -17.88
C LYS A 208 8.57 -3.08 -17.86
N ILE A 209 7.69 -2.25 -18.43
CA ILE A 209 6.25 -2.43 -18.35
C ILE A 209 5.83 -3.56 -19.29
N VAL A 210 5.36 -4.66 -18.71
CA VAL A 210 4.94 -5.85 -19.45
C VAL A 210 3.45 -5.84 -19.79
N GLY A 211 2.65 -5.04 -19.10
CA GLY A 211 1.23 -4.89 -19.39
C GLY A 211 0.49 -4.02 -18.38
N VAL A 212 -0.75 -3.73 -18.72
CA VAL A 212 -1.70 -2.97 -17.90
C VAL A 212 -2.99 -3.76 -17.79
N VAL A 213 -3.41 -4.06 -16.57
CA VAL A 213 -4.73 -4.64 -16.25
C VAL A 213 -5.65 -3.51 -15.83
N GLU A 214 -6.80 -3.37 -16.44
CA GLU A 214 -7.82 -2.41 -16.00
C GLU A 214 -8.86 -3.12 -15.13
N CYS A 215 -9.17 -2.54 -13.99
CA CYS A 215 -10.18 -3.06 -13.07
C CYS A 215 -11.00 -1.93 -12.43
N ASN A 216 -12.09 -2.30 -11.76
CA ASN A 216 -12.92 -1.41 -10.96
C ASN A 216 -13.29 -2.16 -9.68
N ILE A 217 -12.40 -2.14 -8.69
CA ILE A 217 -12.52 -2.94 -7.46
C ILE A 217 -12.31 -2.02 -6.26
N PRO A 218 -13.25 -1.99 -5.30
CA PRO A 218 -13.08 -1.23 -4.07
C PRO A 218 -11.91 -1.75 -3.24
N GLU A 219 -11.42 -0.92 -2.32
CA GLU A 219 -10.42 -1.33 -1.34
C GLU A 219 -10.95 -2.43 -0.42
N GLU A 220 -10.05 -3.32 0.01
CA GLU A 220 -10.38 -4.42 0.95
C GLU A 220 -10.37 -3.96 2.42
N ALA A 221 -10.56 -2.66 2.63
CA ALA A 221 -10.62 -2.07 3.95
C ALA A 221 -11.83 -2.62 4.74
N ARG A 222 -11.60 -2.90 6.01
CA ARG A 222 -12.69 -3.29 6.91
C ARG A 222 -13.57 -2.09 7.18
N ALA A 223 -14.89 -2.30 7.19
CA ALA A 223 -15.84 -1.28 7.63
C ALA A 223 -15.52 -0.86 9.08
N PHE A 224 -15.68 0.42 9.37
CA PHE A 224 -15.59 0.91 10.74
C PHE A 224 -16.65 0.23 11.61
N LYS A 225 -16.23 -0.24 12.78
CA LYS A 225 -17.19 -0.76 13.75
C LYS A 225 -17.98 0.42 14.34
N PRO A 226 -19.28 0.25 14.59
CA PRO A 226 -20.03 1.21 15.39
C PRO A 226 -19.32 1.46 16.71
N LEU A 227 -19.35 2.70 17.19
CA LEU A 227 -18.78 3.04 18.49
C LEU A 227 -19.66 2.44 19.59
N ASP A 228 -19.03 1.89 20.61
CA ASP A 228 -19.72 1.59 21.86
C ASP A 228 -19.71 2.82 22.78
N PRO A 229 -20.59 2.89 23.78
CA PRO A 229 -20.71 4.07 24.64
C PRO A 229 -19.43 4.44 25.39
N VAL A 230 -18.56 3.47 25.68
CA VAL A 230 -17.28 3.73 26.36
C VAL A 230 -16.30 4.40 25.40
N THR A 231 -16.19 3.87 24.20
CA THR A 231 -15.31 4.43 23.15
C THR A 231 -15.78 5.81 22.70
N GLU A 232 -17.11 6.02 22.59
CA GLU A 232 -17.69 7.31 22.30
C GLU A 232 -17.33 8.35 23.38
N GLN A 233 -17.49 7.99 24.67
CA GLN A 233 -17.10 8.85 25.78
C GLN A 233 -15.60 9.16 25.79
N MET A 234 -14.73 8.19 25.43
CA MET A 234 -13.29 8.44 25.24
C MET A 234 -13.05 9.51 24.17
N GLY A 235 -13.74 9.42 23.04
CA GLY A 235 -13.68 10.40 21.96
C GLY A 235 -14.05 11.82 22.44
N HIS A 236 -15.16 11.95 23.15
CA HIS A 236 -15.60 13.23 23.71
C HIS A 236 -14.59 13.78 24.73
N ASN A 237 -14.08 12.96 25.64
CA ASN A 237 -13.10 13.42 26.64
C ASN A 237 -11.83 13.99 25.98
N VAL A 238 -11.32 13.35 24.91
CA VAL A 238 -10.18 13.86 24.17
C VAL A 238 -10.51 15.13 23.41
N ALA A 239 -11.65 15.19 22.75
CA ALA A 239 -12.11 16.40 22.04
C ALA A 239 -12.25 17.59 22.98
N ASP A 240 -12.86 17.41 24.16
CA ASP A 240 -13.04 18.45 25.18
C ASP A 240 -11.68 18.92 25.72
N PHE A 241 -10.74 18.02 25.96
CA PHE A 241 -9.39 18.37 26.37
C PHE A 241 -8.71 19.26 25.31
N LEU A 242 -8.74 18.84 24.03
CA LEU A 242 -8.12 19.58 22.94
C LEU A 242 -8.77 20.95 22.73
N VAL A 243 -10.10 21.06 22.84
CA VAL A 243 -10.82 22.34 22.79
C VAL A 243 -10.44 23.22 23.96
N SER A 244 -10.30 22.68 25.17
CA SER A 244 -9.82 23.44 26.32
C SER A 244 -8.44 24.03 26.09
N ASP A 245 -7.52 23.23 25.52
CA ASP A 245 -6.17 23.69 25.24
C ASP A 245 -6.10 24.68 24.07
N LEU A 246 -6.96 24.53 23.06
CA LEU A 246 -7.16 25.54 22.03
C LEU A 246 -7.57 26.91 22.63
N LYS A 247 -8.55 26.91 23.53
CA LYS A 247 -9.01 28.12 24.21
C LYS A 247 -7.96 28.78 25.11
N LYS A 248 -7.02 27.99 25.65
CA LYS A 248 -5.87 28.47 26.44
C LYS A 248 -4.70 28.94 25.59
N GLY A 249 -4.75 28.75 24.27
CA GLY A 249 -3.66 29.09 23.36
C GLY A 249 -2.47 28.10 23.40
N HIS A 250 -2.66 26.92 23.96
CA HIS A 250 -1.64 25.87 23.95
C HIS A 250 -1.56 25.14 22.61
N ILE A 251 -2.64 25.18 21.83
CA ILE A 251 -2.75 24.62 20.48
C ILE A 251 -2.92 25.78 19.49
N PRO A 252 -2.28 25.72 18.30
CA PRO A 252 -2.44 26.74 17.27
C PRO A 252 -3.91 26.95 16.89
N PRO A 253 -4.32 28.18 16.55
CA PRO A 253 -5.72 28.49 16.18
C PRO A 253 -6.24 27.66 15.02
N GLN A 254 -5.35 27.22 14.12
CA GLN A 254 -5.68 26.37 12.96
C GLN A 254 -5.90 24.89 13.33
N PHE A 255 -5.61 24.52 14.60
CA PHE A 255 -5.70 23.13 15.08
C PHE A 255 -4.77 22.12 14.35
N LEU A 256 -3.75 22.62 13.64
CA LEU A 256 -2.84 21.82 12.83
C LEU A 256 -1.39 21.97 13.31
N PRO A 257 -0.53 20.94 13.09
CA PRO A 257 -0.81 19.64 12.45
C PRO A 257 -1.54 18.69 13.39
N LEU A 258 -2.45 17.88 12.83
CA LEU A 258 -3.16 16.81 13.54
C LEU A 258 -2.91 15.48 12.83
N GLN A 259 -2.54 14.45 13.58
CA GLN A 259 -2.43 13.08 13.09
C GLN A 259 -3.32 12.16 13.91
N SER A 260 -4.08 11.31 13.23
CA SER A 260 -4.85 10.24 13.84
C SER A 260 -4.27 8.87 13.50
N GLY A 261 -4.29 7.96 14.46
CA GLY A 261 -3.93 6.56 14.24
C GLY A 261 -5.10 5.74 13.70
N VAL A 262 -4.84 4.47 13.41
CA VAL A 262 -5.86 3.49 13.02
C VAL A 262 -6.45 2.85 14.27
N GLY A 263 -7.77 2.87 14.41
CA GLY A 263 -8.45 2.18 15.51
C GLY A 263 -9.78 2.81 15.92
N VAL A 264 -10.57 2.07 16.68
CA VAL A 264 -11.93 2.49 17.09
C VAL A 264 -11.87 3.77 17.93
N THR A 265 -10.91 3.87 18.86
CA THR A 265 -10.72 5.05 19.70
C THR A 265 -10.33 6.29 18.88
N SER A 266 -9.43 6.12 17.91
CA SER A 266 -9.02 7.21 17.00
C SER A 266 -10.21 7.72 16.18
N ASN A 267 -11.05 6.80 15.67
CA ASN A 267 -12.26 7.15 14.95
C ASN A 267 -13.25 7.93 15.83
N ALA A 268 -13.42 7.50 17.09
CA ALA A 268 -14.27 8.18 18.06
C ALA A 268 -13.80 9.63 18.34
N VAL A 269 -12.48 9.82 18.45
CA VAL A 269 -11.90 11.17 18.63
C VAL A 269 -12.17 12.04 17.40
N LEU A 270 -11.95 11.53 16.18
CA LEU A 270 -12.23 12.28 14.97
C LEU A 270 -13.70 12.62 14.80
N GLU A 271 -14.60 11.69 15.13
CA GLU A 271 -16.05 11.93 15.12
C GLU A 271 -16.44 13.00 16.11
N ALA A 272 -15.96 12.91 17.36
CA ALA A 272 -16.24 13.91 18.40
C ALA A 272 -15.68 15.30 18.04
N LEU A 273 -14.49 15.37 17.41
CA LEU A 273 -13.93 16.63 16.91
C LEU A 273 -14.77 17.20 15.78
N GLY A 274 -15.19 16.37 14.82
CA GLY A 274 -16.03 16.80 13.69
C GLY A 274 -17.42 17.30 14.09
N GLN A 275 -17.95 16.82 15.22
CA GLN A 275 -19.24 17.24 15.78
C GLN A 275 -19.11 18.43 16.71
N ASN A 276 -17.92 18.80 17.16
CA ASN A 276 -17.73 19.85 18.15
C ASN A 276 -17.68 21.24 17.48
N PRO A 277 -18.66 22.14 17.79
CA PRO A 277 -18.76 23.47 17.16
C PRO A 277 -17.60 24.41 17.51
N ASN A 278 -16.80 24.08 18.52
CA ASN A 278 -15.66 24.90 18.94
C ASN A 278 -14.36 24.48 18.24
N VAL A 279 -14.39 23.43 17.44
CA VAL A 279 -13.25 22.98 16.63
C VAL A 279 -13.28 23.69 15.29
N PRO A 280 -12.20 24.36 14.86
CA PRO A 280 -12.16 24.99 13.55
C PRO A 280 -12.27 23.95 12.44
N VAL A 281 -12.89 24.35 11.32
CA VAL A 281 -12.92 23.50 10.13
C VAL A 281 -11.49 23.33 9.63
N PHE A 282 -11.04 22.08 9.49
CA PHE A 282 -9.72 21.74 9.00
C PHE A 282 -9.81 20.62 7.97
N SER A 283 -8.83 20.59 7.08
CA SER A 283 -8.67 19.47 6.13
C SER A 283 -7.79 18.41 6.77
N VAL A 284 -8.17 17.15 6.62
CA VAL A 284 -7.34 15.99 6.96
C VAL A 284 -6.78 15.44 5.64
N TYR A 285 -5.48 15.30 5.60
CA TYR A 285 -4.76 14.74 4.44
C TYR A 285 -4.17 13.40 4.83
#